data_2007617d36dfa1f58356236203c429c0
#
_entry.id   2007617d36dfa1f58356236203c429c0
#
_cell.length_a   1.000
_cell.length_b   1.000
_cell.length_c   1.000
_cell.angle_alpha   90.00
_cell.angle_beta   90.00
_cell.angle_gamma   90.00
#
_symmetry.space_group_name_H-M   'P 1'
#
loop_
_entity.id
_entity.type
_entity.pdbx_description
1 polymer ?
#
loop_
_entity_poly.entity_id
_entity_poly.type
_entity_poly.pdbx_seq_one_letter_code
_entity_poly.pdbx_strand_id
1 'polypeptide(L)'
;MYNKGARPVIYEKTEIAKAFLPSREHWRIVNFNLESDTSIIDWTHEREWRIKGDFEFELSNVTILAIRQDTIKTLISKFNDEGINLMNEIKGIVTLEHLLY
;
A
#
# COMPACT_ATOMS: atom_id res chain seq x y z
N MET A 1 -5.26 -10.70 2.72
CA MET A 1 -4.29 -10.33 1.67
C MET A 1 -3.45 -11.51 1.19
N TYR A 2 -2.89 -12.29 2.08
CA TYR A 2 -2.09 -13.47 1.68
C TYR A 2 -2.87 -14.43 0.78
N ASN A 3 -4.13 -14.73 1.13
CA ASN A 3 -4.97 -15.63 0.35
C ASN A 3 -5.29 -15.12 -1.06
N LYS A 4 -5.12 -13.82 -1.31
CA LYS A 4 -5.29 -13.20 -2.63
C LYS A 4 -3.99 -13.10 -3.42
N GLY A 5 -2.93 -13.69 -2.92
CA GLY A 5 -1.63 -13.72 -3.59
C GLY A 5 -0.64 -12.65 -3.17
N ALA A 6 -0.98 -11.84 -2.17
CA ALA A 6 -0.04 -10.86 -1.65
C ALA A 6 1.11 -11.55 -0.91
N ARG A 7 2.32 -11.02 -1.07
CA ARG A 7 3.53 -11.53 -0.45
C ARG A 7 4.38 -10.38 0.07
N PRO A 8 5.12 -10.59 1.15
CA PRO A 8 6.09 -9.59 1.60
C PRO A 8 7.14 -9.37 0.51
N VAL A 9 7.60 -8.13 0.40
CA VAL A 9 8.67 -7.80 -0.54
C VAL A 9 10.00 -8.36 -0.06
N ILE A 10 10.95 -8.46 -0.99
CA ILE A 10 12.30 -8.94 -0.73
C ILE A 10 13.23 -7.74 -0.83
N TYR A 11 13.88 -7.40 0.28
CA TYR A 11 14.81 -6.27 0.35
C TYR A 11 16.22 -6.74 0.03
N GLU A 12 16.70 -6.44 -1.16
CA GLU A 12 18.04 -6.79 -1.62
C GLU A 12 18.43 -5.85 -2.77
N LYS A 13 19.72 -5.77 -3.06
CA LYS A 13 20.15 -5.14 -4.32
C LYS A 13 19.50 -5.85 -5.48
N THR A 14 18.93 -5.07 -6.40
CA THR A 14 18.15 -5.62 -7.51
C THR A 14 18.94 -6.65 -8.32
N GLU A 15 20.21 -6.36 -8.63
CA GLU A 15 21.05 -7.27 -9.42
C GLU A 15 21.30 -8.59 -8.69
N ILE A 16 21.53 -8.54 -7.38
CA ILE A 16 21.76 -9.72 -6.56
C ILE A 16 20.48 -10.56 -6.46
N ALA A 17 19.35 -9.90 -6.17
CA ALA A 17 18.07 -10.58 -6.04
C ALA A 17 17.68 -11.28 -7.35
N LYS A 18 17.84 -10.62 -8.49
CA LYS A 18 17.54 -11.20 -9.80
C LYS A 18 18.42 -12.39 -10.15
N ALA A 19 19.62 -12.47 -9.57
CA ALA A 19 20.54 -13.56 -9.85
C ALA A 19 20.09 -14.88 -9.21
N PHE A 20 19.38 -14.86 -8.08
CA PHE A 20 18.97 -16.09 -7.40
C PHE A 20 17.45 -16.32 -7.37
N LEU A 21 16.63 -15.30 -7.61
CA LEU A 21 15.18 -15.44 -7.61
C LEU A 21 14.67 -15.84 -9.00
N PRO A 22 13.66 -16.73 -9.07
CA PRO A 22 12.96 -16.97 -10.32
C PRO A 22 12.35 -15.70 -10.89
N SER A 23 12.30 -15.58 -12.21
CA SER A 23 11.72 -14.39 -12.86
C SER A 23 10.31 -14.09 -12.39
N ARG A 24 9.51 -15.12 -12.08
CA ARG A 24 8.14 -14.96 -11.60
C ARG A 24 8.03 -14.27 -10.24
N GLU A 25 9.13 -14.16 -9.51
CA GLU A 25 9.19 -13.52 -8.19
C GLU A 25 9.85 -12.14 -8.21
N HIS A 26 10.33 -11.67 -9.36
CA HIS A 26 11.05 -10.38 -9.45
C HIS A 26 10.20 -9.18 -9.06
N TRP A 27 8.88 -9.27 -9.17
CA TRP A 27 7.96 -8.20 -8.76
C TRP A 27 8.02 -7.90 -7.26
N ARG A 28 8.57 -8.83 -6.46
CA ARG A 28 8.70 -8.68 -5.01
C ARG A 28 9.95 -7.92 -4.59
N ILE A 29 10.86 -7.64 -5.51
CA ILE A 29 12.16 -7.03 -5.17
C ILE A 29 11.98 -5.55 -4.87
N VAL A 30 12.49 -5.12 -3.72
CA VAL A 30 12.68 -3.71 -3.36
C VAL A 30 14.18 -3.48 -3.24
N ASN A 31 14.72 -2.54 -4.02
CA ASN A 31 16.14 -2.26 -4.03
C ASN A 31 16.60 -1.78 -2.65
N PHE A 32 17.57 -2.49 -2.09
CA PHE A 32 18.17 -2.20 -0.80
C PHE A 32 19.68 -2.04 -1.01
N ASN A 33 20.19 -0.84 -0.80
CA ASN A 33 21.60 -0.55 -1.04
C ASN A 33 22.14 0.39 0.03
N LEU A 34 23.04 -0.11 0.86
CA LEU A 34 23.71 0.64 1.91
C LEU A 34 25.18 0.93 1.58
N GLU A 35 25.65 0.60 0.38
CA GLU A 35 27.06 0.72 0.01
C GLU A 35 27.47 2.14 -0.39
N SER A 36 26.53 3.01 -0.72
CA SER A 36 26.82 4.37 -1.16
C SER A 36 26.70 5.35 0.00
N ASP A 37 27.75 6.12 0.28
CA ASP A 37 27.73 7.18 1.28
C ASP A 37 26.83 8.36 0.88
N THR A 38 26.56 8.51 -0.42
CA THR A 38 25.79 9.63 -0.95
C THR A 38 24.34 9.28 -1.23
N SER A 39 23.98 7.97 -1.28
CA SER A 39 22.65 7.51 -1.66
C SER A 39 22.36 6.17 -1.00
N ILE A 40 21.87 6.23 0.23
CA ILE A 40 21.42 5.04 0.96
C ILE A 40 19.96 4.81 0.64
N ILE A 41 19.65 3.60 0.13
CA ILE A 41 18.26 3.18 -0.14
C ILE A 41 17.92 2.08 0.86
N ASP A 42 17.07 2.43 1.82
CA ASP A 42 16.60 1.51 2.84
C ASP A 42 15.10 1.73 3.09
N TRP A 43 14.30 0.81 2.55
CA TRP A 43 12.86 0.81 2.70
C TRP A 43 12.37 -0.29 3.66
N THR A 44 13.27 -0.97 4.37
CA THR A 44 12.91 -2.13 5.23
C THR A 44 11.93 -1.76 6.34
N HIS A 45 11.95 -0.50 6.80
CA HIS A 45 11.02 -0.02 7.82
C HIS A 45 9.56 -0.03 7.38
N GLU A 46 9.29 -0.05 6.09
CA GLU A 46 7.93 -0.08 5.55
C GLU A 46 7.26 -1.43 5.72
N ARG A 47 8.03 -2.51 5.77
CA ARG A 47 7.52 -3.89 5.84
C ARG A 47 6.43 -4.12 4.77
N GLU A 48 6.75 -3.73 3.55
CA GLU A 48 5.82 -3.69 2.44
C GLU A 48 5.39 -5.09 1.99
N TRP A 49 4.13 -5.19 1.60
CA TRP A 49 3.58 -6.35 0.91
C TRP A 49 3.13 -5.92 -0.48
N ARG A 50 3.31 -6.79 -1.45
CA ARG A 50 2.89 -6.55 -2.84
C ARG A 50 2.08 -7.71 -3.38
N ILE A 51 1.24 -7.40 -4.37
CA ILE A 51 0.54 -8.39 -5.16
C ILE A 51 0.88 -8.17 -6.62
N LYS A 52 1.04 -9.26 -7.38
CA LYS A 52 1.24 -9.17 -8.82
C LYS A 52 -0.11 -8.92 -9.50
N GLY A 53 -0.19 -7.85 -10.31
CA GLY A 53 -1.43 -7.47 -10.98
C GLY A 53 -2.35 -6.65 -10.07
N ASP A 54 -3.64 -6.71 -10.36
CA ASP A 54 -4.63 -5.93 -9.64
C ASP A 54 -5.06 -6.61 -8.33
N PHE A 55 -5.36 -5.79 -7.35
CA PHE A 55 -5.93 -6.25 -6.10
C PHE A 55 -7.42 -5.91 -6.08
N GLU A 56 -8.25 -6.93 -6.17
CA GLU A 56 -9.71 -6.77 -6.12
C GLU A 56 -10.21 -6.87 -4.68
N PHE A 57 -11.11 -5.98 -4.33
CA PHE A 57 -11.75 -5.97 -3.00
C PHE A 57 -13.15 -5.37 -3.09
N GLU A 58 -13.99 -5.70 -2.11
CA GLU A 58 -15.31 -5.10 -1.99
C GLU A 58 -15.26 -3.90 -1.03
N LEU A 59 -16.02 -2.85 -1.34
CA LEU A 59 -16.07 -1.65 -0.48
C LEU A 59 -16.56 -1.98 0.93
N SER A 60 -17.42 -2.99 1.09
CA SER A 60 -17.88 -3.44 2.41
C SER A 60 -16.77 -3.95 3.33
N ASN A 61 -15.60 -4.29 2.77
CA ASN A 61 -14.43 -4.74 3.51
C ASN A 61 -13.42 -3.62 3.77
N VAL A 62 -13.72 -2.39 3.35
CA VAL A 62 -12.79 -1.27 3.41
C VAL A 62 -13.04 -0.41 4.63
N THR A 63 -11.99 -0.15 5.39
CA THR A 63 -11.94 0.92 6.39
C THR A 63 -11.00 2.00 5.87
N ILE A 64 -11.46 3.25 5.86
CA ILE A 64 -10.65 4.38 5.42
C ILE A 64 -9.97 5.00 6.64
N LEU A 65 -8.66 5.15 6.53
CA LEU A 65 -7.86 5.84 7.52
C LEU A 65 -7.39 7.17 6.91
N ALA A 66 -7.78 8.27 7.52
CA ALA A 66 -7.40 9.60 7.03
C ALA A 66 -6.86 10.44 8.17
N ILE A 67 -5.89 11.29 7.87
CA ILE A 67 -5.31 12.18 8.87
C ILE A 67 -6.29 13.32 9.19
N ARG A 68 -6.98 13.85 8.18
CA ARG A 68 -7.84 15.04 8.31
C ARG A 68 -9.24 14.78 7.83
N GLN A 69 -10.22 15.45 8.48
CA GLN A 69 -11.63 15.32 8.10
C GLN A 69 -11.94 15.93 6.73
N ASP A 70 -11.27 16.99 6.33
CA ASP A 70 -11.49 17.61 5.03
C ASP A 70 -11.09 16.68 3.88
N THR A 71 -10.10 15.84 4.07
CA THR A 71 -9.74 14.79 3.10
C THR A 71 -10.90 13.82 2.88
N ILE A 72 -11.58 13.44 3.96
CA ILE A 72 -12.74 12.54 3.90
C ILE A 72 -13.89 13.21 3.14
N LYS A 73 -14.17 14.48 3.42
CA LYS A 73 -15.22 15.23 2.72
C LYS A 73 -14.96 15.31 1.21
N THR A 74 -13.71 15.53 0.82
CA THR A 74 -13.31 15.56 -0.58
C THR A 74 -13.53 14.19 -1.22
N LEU A 75 -13.15 13.12 -0.55
CA LEU A 75 -13.31 11.76 -1.05
C LEU A 75 -14.79 11.40 -1.22
N ILE A 76 -15.63 11.72 -0.23
CA ILE A 76 -17.08 11.47 -0.30
C ILE A 76 -17.69 12.22 -1.49
N SER A 77 -17.30 13.46 -1.71
CA SER A 77 -17.76 14.26 -2.84
C SER A 77 -17.40 13.64 -4.17
N LYS A 78 -16.17 13.15 -4.31
CA LYS A 78 -15.72 12.48 -5.54
C LYS A 78 -16.50 11.20 -5.82
N PHE A 79 -16.77 10.42 -4.79
CA PHE A 79 -17.58 9.19 -4.96
C PHE A 79 -19.04 9.52 -5.29
N ASN A 80 -19.61 10.57 -4.72
CA ASN A 80 -20.96 11.02 -5.07
C ASN A 80 -21.05 11.42 -6.55
N ASP A 81 -20.02 12.05 -7.09
CA ASP A 81 -19.96 12.40 -8.51
C ASP A 81 -19.99 11.16 -9.41
N GLU A 82 -19.50 10.03 -8.92
CA GLU A 82 -19.54 8.74 -9.61
C GLU A 82 -20.80 7.93 -9.29
N GLY A 83 -21.75 8.51 -8.55
CA GLY A 83 -22.99 7.84 -8.19
C GLY A 83 -22.88 6.85 -7.04
N ILE A 84 -21.79 6.91 -6.26
CA ILE A 84 -21.54 5.99 -5.14
C ILE A 84 -21.70 6.73 -3.82
N ASN A 85 -22.59 6.23 -2.95
CA ASN A 85 -22.67 6.72 -1.58
C ASN A 85 -21.66 5.97 -0.71
N LEU A 86 -20.47 6.53 -0.60
CA LEU A 86 -19.33 5.89 0.07
C LEU A 86 -19.64 5.48 1.50
N MET A 87 -20.35 6.33 2.26
CA MET A 87 -20.66 6.06 3.68
C MET A 87 -21.55 4.83 3.87
N ASN A 88 -22.37 4.49 2.89
CA ASN A 88 -23.21 3.29 2.94
C ASN A 88 -22.49 2.03 2.48
N GLU A 89 -21.39 2.18 1.73
CA GLU A 89 -20.69 1.06 1.10
C GLU A 89 -19.54 0.55 1.93
N ILE A 90 -18.82 1.43 2.62
CA ILE A 90 -17.59 1.06 3.34
C ILE A 90 -17.87 0.57 4.76
N LYS A 91 -16.91 -0.16 5.31
CA LYS A 91 -16.97 -0.68 6.68
C LYS A 91 -16.87 0.43 7.73
N GLY A 92 -16.03 1.43 7.50
CA GLY A 92 -15.88 2.54 8.42
C GLY A 92 -14.81 3.53 8.01
N ILE A 93 -14.74 4.64 8.74
CA ILE A 93 -13.75 5.70 8.57
C ILE A 93 -13.15 6.03 9.93
N VAL A 94 -11.83 6.17 9.96
CA VAL A 94 -11.08 6.60 11.15
C VAL A 94 -10.26 7.82 10.79
N THR A 95 -10.39 8.90 11.57
CA THR A 95 -9.53 10.07 11.44
C THR A 95 -8.48 10.09 12.55
N LEU A 96 -7.29 10.52 12.21
CA LEU A 96 -6.17 10.63 13.16
C LEU A 96 -5.99 12.05 13.70
N GLU A 97 -6.78 12.99 13.24
CA GLU A 97 -6.62 14.43 13.58
C GLU A 97 -6.62 14.66 15.09
N HIS A 98 -7.54 14.03 15.81
CA HIS A 98 -7.64 14.16 17.27
C HIS A 98 -6.65 13.28 18.03
N LEU A 99 -5.97 12.36 17.36
CA LEU A 99 -4.95 11.52 17.98
C LEU A 99 -3.55 12.12 17.86
N LEU A 100 -3.33 12.98 16.85
CA LEU A 100 -2.04 13.59 16.58
C LEU A 100 -1.90 15.01 17.13
N TYR A 101 -3.00 15.66 17.43
CA TYR A 101 -3.06 17.03 17.91
C TYR A 101 -3.93 17.14 19.20
#